data_c070f74c020ce282ca99f6933cf4793c
#
_entry.id   c070f74c020ce282ca99f6933cf4793c
#
_cell.length_a   1.000
_cell.length_b   1.000
_cell.length_c   1.000
_cell.angle_alpha   90.00
_cell.angle_beta   90.00
_cell.angle_gamma   90.00
#
_symmetry.space_group_name_H-M   'P 1'
#
loop_
_entity.id
_entity.type
_entity.pdbx_description
1 polymer ?
#
loop_
_entity_poly.entity_id
_entity_poly.type
_entity_poly.pdbx_seq_one_letter_code
_entity_poly.pdbx_strand_id
1 'polypeptide(L)'
;MKNNIISLLAAALLGCGLFSLLTACKDEARQLEAAIEAINRQFPQEIAEGTTIDGFFNGEADGKPTVDIRVTMDEHAAKSAIDAERMARMKDDLVNSFTIAARQDENLRSMFSLIAANGRTLTLTLVQKPSGKRQRVEVSPTELQDIAGSKDIPLAELQRRELERYVESQQALLPMVQGPLTCVTIEHRKTKGDNAVVWTYDVDEATINSDLLNSNLPTVKREILGTMSQPDGMSMLRTFVANGCALRYVYNGTSTGKRCEVYITTDDLRQALRNAGSTELTK
;
A
#
# COMPACT_ATOMS: atom_id res chain seq x y z
N MET A 1 -5.91 -11.90 2.04
CA MET A 1 -5.09 -10.72 2.31
C MET A 1 -4.41 -10.35 0.99
N LYS A 2 -4.63 -9.16 0.49
CA LYS A 2 -4.08 -8.72 -0.81
C LYS A 2 -2.95 -7.78 -0.50
N ASN A 3 -1.71 -8.25 -0.71
CA ASN A 3 -0.52 -7.41 -0.59
C ASN A 3 -0.70 -6.19 -1.48
N ASN A 4 -0.61 -5.00 -0.91
CA ASN A 4 -0.60 -3.80 -1.72
C ASN A 4 0.81 -3.65 -2.31
N ILE A 5 1.02 -4.20 -3.52
CA ILE A 5 2.29 -4.18 -4.26
C ILE A 5 2.87 -2.76 -4.31
N ILE A 6 2.01 -1.75 -4.38
CA ILE A 6 2.40 -0.35 -4.45
C ILE A 6 3.08 0.12 -3.17
N SER A 7 2.54 -0.24 -2.00
CA SER A 7 3.16 0.12 -0.72
C SER A 7 4.49 -0.60 -0.50
N LEU A 8 4.59 -1.86 -0.95
CA LEU A 8 5.84 -2.63 -0.92
C LEU A 8 6.87 -2.04 -1.89
N LEU A 9 6.43 -1.65 -3.10
CA LEU A 9 7.27 -0.96 -4.07
C LEU A 9 7.82 0.36 -3.50
N ALA A 10 6.97 1.19 -2.92
CA ALA A 10 7.38 2.45 -2.30
C ALA A 10 8.38 2.22 -1.15
N ALA A 11 8.15 1.20 -0.31
CA ALA A 11 9.06 0.84 0.79
C ALA A 11 10.42 0.34 0.27
N ALA A 12 10.44 -0.48 -0.80
CA ALA A 12 11.68 -0.95 -1.43
C ALA A 12 12.48 0.20 -2.03
N LEU A 13 11.81 1.21 -2.60
CA LEU A 13 12.46 2.38 -3.17
C LEU A 13 13.05 3.31 -2.10
N LEU A 14 12.43 3.41 -0.92
CA LEU A 14 12.95 4.20 0.21
C LEU A 14 14.29 3.66 0.77
N GLY A 15 14.57 2.36 0.60
CA GLY A 15 15.84 1.75 1.01
C GLY A 15 17.03 2.07 0.10
N CYS A 16 16.80 2.68 -1.06
CA CYS A 16 17.82 2.92 -2.10
C CYS A 16 18.65 4.19 -1.84
N GLY A 17 19.37 4.27 -0.72
CA GLY A 17 20.18 5.45 -0.31
C GLY A 17 21.44 5.74 -1.15
N LEU A 18 21.35 6.06 -2.45
CA LEU A 18 22.53 6.09 -3.35
C LEU A 18 22.74 7.33 -4.23
N PHE A 19 22.26 8.53 -3.85
CA PHE A 19 22.31 9.66 -4.79
C PHE A 19 23.36 10.76 -4.52
N SER A 20 24.45 10.49 -3.82
CA SER A 20 25.56 11.47 -3.70
C SER A 20 26.37 11.71 -5.01
N LEU A 21 26.03 11.05 -6.13
CA LEU A 21 26.82 11.11 -7.37
C LEU A 21 26.22 12.00 -8.48
N LEU A 22 25.03 12.58 -8.30
CA LEU A 22 24.31 13.25 -9.40
C LEU A 22 24.75 14.70 -9.70
N THR A 23 25.67 15.28 -8.97
CA THR A 23 26.00 16.71 -9.11
C THR A 23 27.05 17.03 -10.20
N ALA A 24 27.61 16.03 -10.88
CA ALA A 24 28.78 16.22 -11.78
C ALA A 24 28.45 16.37 -13.27
N CYS A 25 27.27 16.00 -13.76
CA CYS A 25 26.92 16.04 -15.17
C CYS A 25 25.93 17.16 -15.49
N LYS A 26 26.23 17.97 -16.55
CA LYS A 26 25.29 19.00 -17.05
C LYS A 26 24.20 18.46 -17.97
N ASP A 27 24.26 17.20 -18.33
CA ASP A 27 23.33 16.52 -19.25
C ASP A 27 22.32 15.68 -18.44
N GLU A 28 21.09 16.13 -18.39
CA GLU A 28 20.00 15.49 -17.62
C GLU A 28 19.72 14.04 -18.07
N ALA A 29 19.91 13.75 -19.36
CA ALA A 29 19.72 12.39 -19.89
C ALA A 29 20.78 11.43 -19.33
N ARG A 30 22.05 11.85 -19.29
CA ARG A 30 23.13 11.07 -18.68
C ARG A 30 22.97 10.93 -17.18
N GLN A 31 22.45 11.97 -16.51
CA GLN A 31 22.15 11.88 -15.07
C GLN A 31 21.08 10.82 -14.81
N LEU A 32 20.02 10.78 -15.62
CA LEU A 32 18.96 9.78 -15.51
C LEU A 32 19.48 8.36 -15.77
N GLU A 33 20.32 8.17 -16.79
CA GLU A 33 20.94 6.86 -17.05
C GLU A 33 21.80 6.39 -15.89
N ALA A 34 22.63 7.25 -15.34
CA ALA A 34 23.48 6.95 -14.19
C ALA A 34 22.63 6.63 -12.94
N ALA A 35 21.53 7.35 -12.74
CA ALA A 35 20.60 7.12 -11.65
C ALA A 35 19.92 5.74 -11.77
N ILE A 36 19.45 5.39 -12.95
CA ILE A 36 18.85 4.08 -13.25
C ILE A 36 19.86 2.96 -13.04
N GLU A 37 21.11 3.14 -13.51
CA GLU A 37 22.15 2.14 -13.30
C GLU A 37 22.47 1.95 -11.81
N ALA A 38 22.57 3.04 -11.05
CA ALA A 38 22.85 2.98 -9.62
C ALA A 38 21.74 2.25 -8.84
N ILE A 39 20.49 2.56 -9.15
CA ILE A 39 19.32 1.87 -8.56
C ILE A 39 19.32 0.39 -8.92
N ASN A 40 19.59 0.05 -10.17
CA ASN A 40 19.53 -1.34 -10.64
C ASN A 40 20.57 -2.27 -10.00
N ARG A 41 21.59 -1.73 -9.33
CA ARG A 41 22.53 -2.55 -8.54
C ARG A 41 21.88 -3.24 -7.34
N GLN A 42 20.69 -2.80 -6.94
CA GLN A 42 19.93 -3.38 -5.82
C GLN A 42 18.86 -4.38 -6.26
N PHE A 43 18.65 -4.52 -7.55
CA PHE A 43 17.66 -5.41 -8.13
C PHE A 43 18.30 -6.60 -8.84
N PRO A 44 17.58 -7.74 -8.97
CA PRO A 44 16.19 -7.96 -8.57
C PRO A 44 16.00 -8.07 -7.04
N GLN A 45 14.85 -7.63 -6.52
CA GLN A 45 14.51 -7.72 -5.12
C GLN A 45 13.13 -8.35 -4.92
N GLU A 46 13.04 -9.42 -4.15
CA GLU A 46 11.76 -9.99 -3.73
C GLU A 46 11.14 -9.10 -2.65
N ILE A 47 9.89 -8.63 -2.89
CA ILE A 47 9.15 -7.75 -1.99
C ILE A 47 8.00 -8.46 -1.27
N ALA A 48 7.57 -9.60 -1.79
CA ALA A 48 6.62 -10.52 -1.18
C ALA A 48 6.81 -11.89 -1.82
N GLU A 49 6.27 -12.95 -1.19
CA GLU A 49 6.31 -14.31 -1.75
C GLU A 49 5.80 -14.33 -3.19
N GLY A 50 6.64 -14.77 -4.12
CA GLY A 50 6.35 -14.83 -5.56
C GLY A 50 6.21 -13.46 -6.25
N THR A 51 6.66 -12.35 -5.62
CA THR A 51 6.61 -11.01 -6.20
C THR A 51 7.98 -10.34 -6.14
N THR A 52 8.56 -10.04 -7.29
CA THR A 52 9.91 -9.50 -7.43
C THR A 52 9.88 -8.19 -8.22
N ILE A 53 10.57 -7.16 -7.73
CA ILE A 53 10.93 -5.99 -8.54
C ILE A 53 12.17 -6.38 -9.35
N ASP A 54 12.06 -6.38 -10.67
CA ASP A 54 13.16 -6.76 -11.55
C ASP A 54 14.16 -5.60 -11.76
N GLY A 55 13.69 -4.36 -11.67
CA GLY A 55 14.49 -3.16 -11.82
C GLY A 55 13.79 -2.06 -12.63
N PHE A 56 14.59 -1.06 -13.01
CA PHE A 56 14.22 0.11 -13.81
C PHE A 56 14.83 0.01 -15.20
N PHE A 57 14.05 0.22 -16.23
CA PHE A 57 14.48 0.05 -17.61
C PHE A 57 14.09 1.27 -18.46
N ASN A 58 15.07 1.84 -19.17
CA ASN A 58 14.75 2.77 -20.23
C ASN A 58 14.04 2.03 -21.36
N GLY A 59 12.98 2.64 -21.90
CA GLY A 59 12.18 2.03 -22.96
C GLY A 59 11.37 3.05 -23.75
N GLU A 60 10.50 2.51 -24.56
CA GLU A 60 9.51 3.25 -25.33
C GLU A 60 8.16 2.52 -25.23
N ALA A 61 7.09 3.28 -25.06
CA ALA A 61 5.73 2.78 -25.06
C ALA A 61 4.86 3.72 -25.88
N ASP A 62 4.15 3.17 -26.85
CA ASP A 62 3.27 3.94 -27.76
C ASP A 62 3.95 5.16 -28.40
N GLY A 63 5.22 5.01 -28.81
CA GLY A 63 6.04 6.07 -29.40
C GLY A 63 6.53 7.13 -28.42
N LYS A 64 6.38 6.91 -27.10
CA LYS A 64 6.83 7.83 -26.05
C LYS A 64 7.98 7.23 -25.25
N PRO A 65 9.02 8.02 -24.93
CA PRO A 65 10.11 7.54 -24.08
C PRO A 65 9.61 7.28 -22.65
N THR A 66 10.02 6.16 -22.09
CA THR A 66 9.59 5.72 -20.75
C THR A 66 10.76 5.33 -19.87
N VAL A 67 10.51 5.36 -18.56
CA VAL A 67 11.25 4.59 -17.55
C VAL A 67 10.29 3.55 -16.98
N ASP A 68 10.58 2.28 -17.17
CA ASP A 68 9.72 1.15 -16.79
C ASP A 68 10.21 0.49 -15.50
N ILE A 69 9.39 0.55 -14.46
CA ILE A 69 9.56 -0.27 -13.25
C ILE A 69 8.89 -1.60 -13.52
N ARG A 70 9.68 -2.67 -13.58
CA ARG A 70 9.14 -4.00 -13.86
C ARG A 70 9.00 -4.81 -12.59
N VAL A 71 7.80 -5.36 -12.40
CA VAL A 71 7.47 -6.27 -11.30
C VAL A 71 6.98 -7.59 -11.88
N THR A 72 7.67 -8.66 -11.53
CA THR A 72 7.27 -10.03 -11.87
C THR A 72 6.48 -10.63 -10.71
N MET A 73 5.35 -11.27 -11.01
CA MET A 73 4.47 -11.92 -10.03
C MET A 73 4.16 -13.36 -10.44
N ASP A 74 4.14 -14.28 -9.47
CA ASP A 74 3.60 -15.61 -9.66
C ASP A 74 2.07 -15.56 -9.71
N GLU A 75 1.45 -16.12 -10.77
CA GLU A 75 -0.01 -16.17 -10.91
C GLU A 75 -0.70 -16.96 -9.79
N HIS A 76 -0.03 -17.97 -9.22
CA HIS A 76 -0.56 -18.75 -8.12
C HIS A 76 -0.56 -17.96 -6.80
N ALA A 77 0.40 -17.06 -6.62
CA ALA A 77 0.46 -16.12 -5.50
C ALA A 77 -0.52 -14.94 -5.71
N ALA A 78 -0.71 -14.50 -6.96
CA ALA A 78 -1.65 -13.46 -7.33
C ALA A 78 -3.08 -14.01 -7.48
N LYS A 79 -3.75 -14.32 -6.37
CA LYS A 79 -5.09 -14.95 -6.32
C LYS A 79 -6.24 -14.19 -7.01
N SER A 80 -5.99 -13.12 -7.75
CA SER A 80 -7.03 -12.39 -8.46
C SER A 80 -6.51 -11.76 -9.75
N ALA A 81 -7.23 -11.97 -10.85
CA ALA A 81 -7.05 -11.22 -12.08
C ALA A 81 -7.16 -9.71 -11.77
N ILE A 82 -6.21 -8.94 -12.27
CA ILE A 82 -6.26 -7.49 -12.19
C ILE A 82 -7.12 -7.04 -13.38
N ASP A 83 -8.31 -6.51 -13.10
CA ASP A 83 -9.23 -5.95 -14.10
C ASP A 83 -8.93 -4.47 -14.38
N ALA A 84 -9.64 -3.87 -15.36
CA ALA A 84 -9.43 -2.49 -15.77
C ALA A 84 -9.74 -1.47 -14.64
N GLU A 85 -10.77 -1.72 -13.84
CA GLU A 85 -11.15 -0.86 -12.72
C GLU A 85 -10.09 -0.87 -11.61
N ARG A 86 -9.52 -2.05 -11.36
CA ARG A 86 -8.44 -2.22 -10.41
C ARG A 86 -7.14 -1.57 -10.89
N MET A 87 -6.87 -1.61 -12.19
CA MET A 87 -5.72 -0.91 -12.79
C MET A 87 -5.86 0.61 -12.68
N ALA A 88 -7.06 1.16 -12.87
CA ALA A 88 -7.32 2.59 -12.71
C ALA A 88 -7.06 3.02 -11.25
N ARG A 89 -7.59 2.27 -10.28
CA ARG A 89 -7.32 2.51 -8.84
C ARG A 89 -5.83 2.37 -8.50
N MET A 90 -5.13 1.43 -9.12
CA MET A 90 -3.70 1.23 -8.93
C MET A 90 -2.88 2.46 -9.33
N LYS A 91 -3.31 3.22 -10.35
CA LYS A 91 -2.65 4.47 -10.73
C LYS A 91 -2.73 5.50 -9.60
N ASP A 92 -3.92 5.71 -9.04
CA ASP A 92 -4.11 6.68 -7.95
C ASP A 92 -3.33 6.30 -6.70
N ASP A 93 -3.33 5.00 -6.36
CA ASP A 93 -2.54 4.47 -5.25
C ASP A 93 -1.04 4.65 -5.47
N LEU A 94 -0.56 4.44 -6.70
CA LEU A 94 0.84 4.61 -7.08
C LEU A 94 1.27 6.07 -6.94
N VAL A 95 0.51 7.00 -7.52
CA VAL A 95 0.78 8.44 -7.44
C VAL A 95 0.82 8.91 -5.98
N ASN A 96 -0.14 8.46 -5.15
CA ASN A 96 -0.18 8.82 -3.75
C ASN A 96 1.02 8.26 -2.96
N SER A 97 1.34 6.97 -3.16
CA SER A 97 2.46 6.32 -2.48
C SER A 97 3.80 6.96 -2.88
N PHE A 98 3.97 7.28 -4.16
CA PHE A 98 5.15 8.00 -4.64
C PHE A 98 5.24 9.42 -4.09
N THR A 99 4.10 10.12 -3.95
CA THR A 99 4.05 11.45 -3.33
C THR A 99 4.52 11.40 -1.88
N ILE A 100 4.06 10.43 -1.11
CA ILE A 100 4.48 10.25 0.29
C ILE A 100 5.97 9.89 0.36
N ALA A 101 6.43 8.95 -0.48
CA ALA A 101 7.81 8.50 -0.52
C ALA A 101 8.76 9.62 -0.93
N ALA A 102 8.45 10.41 -1.96
CA ALA A 102 9.25 11.55 -2.42
C ALA A 102 9.39 12.66 -1.37
N ARG A 103 8.46 12.77 -0.42
CA ARG A 103 8.60 13.70 0.71
C ARG A 103 9.57 13.22 1.77
N GLN A 104 9.69 11.91 1.93
CA GLN A 104 10.56 11.28 2.93
C GLN A 104 11.97 11.07 2.40
N ASP A 105 12.12 10.93 1.08
CA ASP A 105 13.40 10.66 0.42
C ASP A 105 13.66 11.67 -0.70
N GLU A 106 14.70 12.50 -0.51
CA GLU A 106 15.12 13.52 -1.48
C GLU A 106 15.67 12.90 -2.76
N ASN A 107 16.27 11.71 -2.67
CA ASN A 107 16.83 11.03 -3.84
C ASN A 107 15.70 10.54 -4.76
N LEU A 108 14.65 9.96 -4.17
CA LEU A 108 13.47 9.53 -4.92
C LEU A 108 12.75 10.72 -5.56
N ARG A 109 12.63 11.85 -4.84
CA ARG A 109 12.11 13.10 -5.38
C ARG A 109 12.93 13.61 -6.56
N SER A 110 14.25 13.61 -6.42
CA SER A 110 15.17 14.02 -7.48
C SER A 110 15.08 13.12 -8.70
N MET A 111 14.90 11.81 -8.51
CA MET A 111 14.69 10.87 -9.61
C MET A 111 13.40 11.16 -10.37
N PHE A 112 12.27 11.39 -9.67
CA PHE A 112 11.02 11.76 -10.34
C PHE A 112 11.16 13.07 -11.12
N SER A 113 11.88 14.07 -10.55
CA SER A 113 12.19 15.31 -11.26
C SER A 113 13.02 15.06 -12.52
N LEU A 114 14.04 14.19 -12.46
CA LEU A 114 14.87 13.83 -13.62
C LEU A 114 14.08 13.11 -14.71
N ILE A 115 13.24 12.16 -14.35
CA ILE A 115 12.38 11.44 -15.31
C ILE A 115 11.47 12.45 -16.02
N ALA A 116 10.83 13.35 -15.26
CA ALA A 116 9.94 14.38 -15.79
C ALA A 116 10.68 15.40 -16.68
N ALA A 117 11.85 15.88 -16.25
CA ALA A 117 12.68 16.84 -17.01
C ALA A 117 13.13 16.26 -18.36
N ASN A 118 13.35 14.95 -18.42
CA ASN A 118 13.65 14.24 -19.67
C ASN A 118 12.39 13.95 -20.52
N GLY A 119 11.22 14.45 -20.15
CA GLY A 119 9.96 14.22 -20.86
C GLY A 119 9.52 12.75 -20.88
N ARG A 120 10.02 11.91 -19.96
CA ARG A 120 9.73 10.48 -19.92
C ARG A 120 8.52 10.19 -19.02
N THR A 121 7.71 9.25 -19.46
CA THR A 121 6.64 8.67 -18.65
C THR A 121 7.24 7.59 -17.75
N LEU A 122 6.89 7.58 -16.47
CA LEU A 122 7.19 6.46 -15.59
C LEU A 122 6.10 5.40 -15.76
N THR A 123 6.51 4.18 -16.07
CA THR A 123 5.57 3.05 -16.18
C THR A 123 5.84 2.03 -15.09
N LEU A 124 4.78 1.46 -14.54
CA LEU A 124 4.83 0.25 -13.72
C LEU A 124 4.27 -0.90 -14.55
N THR A 125 5.12 -1.83 -14.94
CA THR A 125 4.73 -3.01 -15.71
C THR A 125 4.69 -4.23 -14.79
N LEU A 126 3.50 -4.79 -14.61
CA LEU A 126 3.27 -6.05 -13.91
C LEU A 126 3.34 -7.20 -14.91
N VAL A 127 4.20 -8.18 -14.67
CA VAL A 127 4.38 -9.38 -15.50
C VAL A 127 3.97 -10.61 -14.69
N GLN A 128 2.92 -11.31 -15.14
CA GLN A 128 2.46 -12.54 -14.50
C GLN A 128 3.19 -13.76 -15.08
N LYS A 129 3.72 -14.62 -14.25
CA LYS A 129 4.34 -15.89 -14.65
C LYS A 129 3.49 -17.06 -14.18
N PRO A 130 3.30 -18.14 -14.98
CA PRO A 130 3.98 -18.41 -16.24
C PRO A 130 3.32 -17.78 -17.49
N SER A 131 2.10 -17.22 -17.42
CA SER A 131 1.35 -16.77 -18.61
C SER A 131 2.05 -15.70 -19.44
N GLY A 132 2.94 -14.92 -18.82
CA GLY A 132 3.55 -13.76 -19.48
C GLY A 132 2.60 -12.58 -19.67
N LYS A 133 1.38 -12.63 -19.10
CA LYS A 133 0.41 -11.54 -19.17
C LYS A 133 1.01 -10.27 -18.57
N ARG A 134 0.87 -9.16 -19.30
CA ARG A 134 1.41 -7.86 -18.87
C ARG A 134 0.29 -6.87 -18.65
N GLN A 135 0.45 -6.07 -17.60
CA GLN A 135 -0.42 -4.93 -17.31
C GLN A 135 0.46 -3.74 -16.97
N ARG A 136 0.03 -2.54 -17.37
CA ARG A 136 0.83 -1.34 -17.22
C ARG A 136 0.01 -0.21 -16.60
N VAL A 137 0.65 0.51 -15.69
CA VAL A 137 0.17 1.79 -15.13
C VAL A 137 1.17 2.86 -15.55
N GLU A 138 0.68 4.02 -15.97
CA GLU A 138 1.49 5.13 -16.45
C GLU A 138 1.32 6.36 -15.56
N VAL A 139 2.45 6.97 -15.20
CA VAL A 139 2.52 8.27 -14.52
C VAL A 139 3.21 9.24 -15.47
N SER A 140 2.48 10.24 -15.92
CA SER A 140 2.94 11.22 -16.91
C SER A 140 4.06 12.12 -16.35
N PRO A 141 4.84 12.80 -17.19
CA PRO A 141 5.84 13.77 -16.75
C PRO A 141 5.26 14.88 -15.87
N THR A 142 4.05 15.34 -16.18
CA THR A 142 3.35 16.36 -15.37
C THR A 142 3.01 15.84 -13.97
N GLU A 143 2.45 14.63 -13.87
CA GLU A 143 2.18 13.99 -12.57
C GLU A 143 3.46 13.76 -11.76
N LEU A 144 4.57 13.41 -12.43
CA LEU A 144 5.87 13.26 -11.77
C LEU A 144 6.41 14.61 -11.24
N GLN A 145 6.20 15.71 -11.97
CA GLN A 145 6.52 17.05 -11.48
C GLN A 145 5.68 17.43 -10.26
N ASP A 146 4.39 17.11 -10.27
CA ASP A 146 3.50 17.34 -9.13
C ASP A 146 3.94 16.51 -7.91
N ILE A 147 4.31 15.24 -8.12
CA ILE A 147 4.87 14.38 -7.06
C ILE A 147 6.15 15.00 -6.49
N ALA A 148 7.09 15.40 -7.33
CA ALA A 148 8.35 16.00 -6.92
C ALA A 148 8.16 17.36 -6.22
N GLY A 149 7.18 18.15 -6.66
CA GLY A 149 6.78 19.44 -6.07
C GLY A 149 5.93 19.34 -4.81
N SER A 150 5.50 18.14 -4.42
CA SER A 150 4.51 17.90 -3.35
C SER A 150 4.97 18.21 -1.92
N LYS A 151 6.23 18.64 -1.72
CA LYS A 151 6.76 19.01 -0.39
C LYS A 151 5.90 20.06 0.34
N ASP A 152 5.15 20.86 -0.40
CA ASP A 152 4.30 21.92 0.15
C ASP A 152 2.93 21.41 0.62
N ILE A 153 2.52 20.19 0.25
CA ILE A 153 1.29 19.57 0.78
C ILE A 153 1.57 19.07 2.19
N PRO A 154 0.80 19.44 3.22
CA PRO A 154 1.00 18.95 4.58
C PRO A 154 0.99 17.42 4.64
N LEU A 155 1.96 16.81 5.33
CA LEU A 155 2.05 15.34 5.45
C LEU A 155 0.75 14.73 6.00
N ALA A 156 0.14 15.40 6.98
CA ALA A 156 -1.14 14.98 7.56
C ALA A 156 -2.27 14.90 6.51
N GLU A 157 -2.26 15.78 5.52
CA GLU A 157 -3.24 15.76 4.43
C GLU A 157 -3.03 14.55 3.51
N LEU A 158 -1.78 14.22 3.17
CA LEU A 158 -1.47 13.03 2.38
C LEU A 158 -1.85 11.74 3.10
N GLN A 159 -1.54 11.65 4.39
CA GLN A 159 -1.90 10.51 5.23
C GLN A 159 -3.42 10.35 5.36
N ARG A 160 -4.15 11.47 5.46
CA ARG A 160 -5.62 11.46 5.46
C ARG A 160 -6.18 10.90 4.15
N ARG A 161 -5.66 11.36 3.00
CA ARG A 161 -6.07 10.85 1.68
C ARG A 161 -5.77 9.36 1.52
N GLU A 162 -4.66 8.89 2.05
CA GLU A 162 -4.31 7.47 2.03
C GLU A 162 -5.33 6.64 2.83
N LEU A 163 -5.71 7.11 4.03
CA LEU A 163 -6.73 6.45 4.83
C LEU A 163 -8.09 6.41 4.12
N GLU A 164 -8.52 7.52 3.52
CA GLU A 164 -9.78 7.61 2.78
C GLU A 164 -9.82 6.64 1.61
N ARG A 165 -8.77 6.62 0.78
CA ARG A 165 -8.65 5.66 -0.33
C ARG A 165 -8.63 4.21 0.15
N TYR A 166 -7.95 3.92 1.26
CA TYR A 166 -7.99 2.59 1.84
C TYR A 166 -9.43 2.18 2.17
N VAL A 167 -10.18 3.03 2.86
CA VAL A 167 -11.58 2.75 3.20
C VAL A 167 -12.43 2.54 1.96
N GLU A 168 -12.34 3.42 0.96
CA GLU A 168 -13.04 3.31 -0.32
C GLU A 168 -12.69 1.99 -1.05
N SER A 169 -11.42 1.61 -1.07
CA SER A 169 -10.98 0.37 -1.70
C SER A 169 -11.55 -0.88 -1.03
N GLN A 170 -11.73 -0.83 0.29
CA GLN A 170 -12.35 -1.93 1.04
C GLN A 170 -13.87 -1.94 0.86
N GLN A 171 -14.52 -0.78 0.82
CA GLN A 171 -15.96 -0.67 0.54
C GLN A 171 -16.34 -1.26 -0.82
N ALA A 172 -15.49 -1.06 -1.83
CA ALA A 172 -15.70 -1.61 -3.18
C ALA A 172 -15.66 -3.15 -3.25
N LEU A 173 -15.20 -3.82 -2.19
CA LEU A 173 -15.15 -5.29 -2.10
C LEU A 173 -16.36 -5.89 -1.37
N LEU A 174 -17.24 -5.05 -0.82
CA LEU A 174 -18.38 -5.51 -0.05
C LEU A 174 -19.49 -6.10 -0.95
N PRO A 175 -20.25 -7.10 -0.46
CA PRO A 175 -20.03 -7.81 0.81
C PRO A 175 -18.85 -8.81 0.74
N MET A 176 -18.05 -8.92 1.81
CA MET A 176 -16.95 -9.88 1.89
C MET A 176 -17.33 -11.04 2.81
N VAL A 177 -17.45 -12.24 2.24
CA VAL A 177 -17.80 -13.45 3.00
C VAL A 177 -16.52 -14.17 3.44
N GLN A 178 -16.40 -14.44 4.74
CA GLN A 178 -15.28 -15.15 5.36
C GLN A 178 -15.79 -16.22 6.32
N GLY A 179 -16.10 -17.40 5.79
CA GLY A 179 -16.76 -18.45 6.57
C GLY A 179 -18.10 -17.98 7.09
N PRO A 180 -18.35 -18.02 8.42
CA PRO A 180 -19.60 -17.58 9.02
C PRO A 180 -19.75 -16.07 9.20
N LEU A 181 -18.76 -15.29 8.79
CA LEU A 181 -18.75 -13.83 8.90
C LEU A 181 -18.94 -13.21 7.51
N THR A 182 -19.86 -12.25 7.41
CA THR A 182 -20.02 -11.42 6.21
C THR A 182 -19.79 -9.96 6.57
N CYS A 183 -18.71 -9.36 6.09
CA CYS A 183 -18.51 -7.92 6.23
C CYS A 183 -19.49 -7.19 5.33
N VAL A 184 -20.36 -6.39 5.90
CA VAL A 184 -21.45 -5.70 5.20
C VAL A 184 -21.22 -4.20 5.07
N THR A 185 -20.50 -3.58 6.02
CA THR A 185 -20.13 -2.16 5.91
C THR A 185 -18.72 -1.91 6.42
N ILE A 186 -18.08 -0.91 5.83
CA ILE A 186 -16.79 -0.34 6.29
C ILE A 186 -16.94 1.17 6.21
N GLU A 187 -16.71 1.87 7.31
CA GLU A 187 -16.90 3.31 7.40
C GLU A 187 -15.76 3.98 8.17
N HIS A 188 -15.30 5.12 7.70
CA HIS A 188 -14.46 6.00 8.51
C HIS A 188 -15.37 6.99 9.26
N ARG A 189 -15.49 6.83 10.56
CA ARG A 189 -16.25 7.71 11.45
C ARG A 189 -15.31 8.69 12.14
N LYS A 190 -15.57 9.98 11.94
CA LYS A 190 -14.83 11.05 12.57
C LYS A 190 -15.79 11.99 13.25
N THR A 191 -15.89 11.88 14.57
CA THR A 191 -16.68 12.77 15.43
C THR A 191 -15.80 13.34 16.52
N LYS A 192 -16.30 14.35 17.28
CA LYS A 192 -15.54 14.90 18.42
C LYS A 192 -15.28 13.83 19.47
N GLY A 193 -14.05 13.32 19.52
CA GLY A 193 -13.62 12.27 20.45
C GLY A 193 -13.65 10.84 19.91
N ASP A 194 -14.09 10.63 18.66
CA ASP A 194 -14.08 9.32 18.02
C ASP A 194 -13.55 9.45 16.58
N ASN A 195 -12.39 8.87 16.33
CA ASN A 195 -11.76 8.77 15.01
C ASN A 195 -11.44 7.29 14.78
N ALA A 196 -12.32 6.58 14.08
CA ALA A 196 -12.18 5.15 13.90
C ALA A 196 -12.68 4.68 12.52
N VAL A 197 -12.02 3.67 11.97
CA VAL A 197 -12.60 2.87 10.89
C VAL A 197 -13.38 1.73 11.51
N VAL A 198 -14.63 1.58 11.09
CA VAL A 198 -15.61 0.63 11.63
C VAL A 198 -15.94 -0.40 10.57
N TRP A 199 -15.65 -1.67 10.85
CA TRP A 199 -16.09 -2.82 10.07
C TRP A 199 -17.31 -3.43 10.74
N THR A 200 -18.39 -3.62 10.01
CA THR A 200 -19.58 -4.29 10.51
C THR A 200 -19.73 -5.64 9.83
N TYR A 201 -19.88 -6.66 10.65
CA TYR A 201 -20.05 -8.05 10.22
C TYR A 201 -21.40 -8.58 10.64
N ASP A 202 -22.07 -9.25 9.72
CA ASP A 202 -23.15 -10.16 10.04
C ASP A 202 -22.55 -11.53 10.38
N VAL A 203 -23.04 -12.14 11.46
CA VAL A 203 -22.57 -13.42 11.99
C VAL A 203 -23.66 -14.48 11.76
N ASP A 204 -23.32 -15.54 11.02
CA ASP A 204 -24.16 -16.72 10.92
C ASP A 204 -24.15 -17.50 12.25
N GLU A 205 -25.16 -17.29 13.07
CA GLU A 205 -25.27 -17.90 14.40
C GLU A 205 -25.59 -19.38 14.37
N ALA A 206 -25.97 -19.95 13.20
CA ALA A 206 -26.04 -21.39 13.04
C ALA A 206 -24.65 -22.04 13.10
N THR A 207 -23.62 -21.29 12.75
CA THR A 207 -22.21 -21.77 12.71
C THR A 207 -21.40 -21.28 13.91
N ILE A 208 -21.59 -20.02 14.34
CA ILE A 208 -20.89 -19.43 15.50
C ILE A 208 -21.88 -18.91 16.53
N ASN A 209 -21.78 -19.40 17.78
CA ASN A 209 -22.53 -18.86 18.89
C ASN A 209 -22.02 -17.46 19.28
N SER A 210 -22.91 -16.45 19.28
CA SER A 210 -22.59 -15.07 19.64
C SER A 210 -22.00 -14.91 21.05
N ASP A 211 -22.40 -15.73 22.01
CA ASP A 211 -21.87 -15.70 23.38
C ASP A 211 -20.45 -16.24 23.41
N LEU A 212 -20.12 -17.26 22.59
CA LEU A 212 -18.76 -17.77 22.44
C LEU A 212 -17.87 -16.73 21.73
N LEU A 213 -18.38 -16.04 20.71
CA LEU A 213 -17.65 -14.94 20.08
C LEU A 213 -17.34 -13.84 21.09
N ASN A 214 -18.35 -13.42 21.87
CA ASN A 214 -18.19 -12.37 22.88
C ASN A 214 -17.15 -12.73 23.96
N SER A 215 -17.09 -13.98 24.38
CA SER A 215 -16.10 -14.46 25.36
C SER A 215 -14.68 -14.51 24.79
N ASN A 216 -14.52 -14.59 23.47
CA ASN A 216 -13.24 -14.66 22.78
C ASN A 216 -12.73 -13.32 22.19
N LEU A 217 -13.43 -12.19 22.39
CA LEU A 217 -13.03 -10.90 21.85
C LEU A 217 -11.56 -10.49 22.16
N PRO A 218 -10.99 -10.77 23.37
CA PRO A 218 -9.59 -10.49 23.62
C PRO A 218 -8.63 -11.28 22.72
N THR A 219 -8.97 -12.51 22.38
CA THR A 219 -8.19 -13.33 21.43
C THR A 219 -8.33 -12.79 20.01
N VAL A 220 -9.54 -12.46 19.58
CA VAL A 220 -9.80 -11.82 18.27
C VAL A 220 -8.98 -10.52 18.13
N LYS A 221 -9.00 -9.66 19.15
CA LYS A 221 -8.18 -8.44 19.17
C LYS A 221 -6.70 -8.73 18.95
N ARG A 222 -6.16 -9.73 19.65
CA ARG A 222 -4.75 -10.12 19.54
C ARG A 222 -4.41 -10.66 18.15
N GLU A 223 -5.27 -11.45 17.56
CA GLU A 223 -5.10 -11.99 16.21
C GLU A 223 -5.11 -10.90 15.14
N ILE A 224 -6.03 -9.93 15.24
CA ILE A 224 -6.07 -8.78 14.34
C ILE A 224 -4.75 -7.99 14.43
N LEU A 225 -4.31 -7.64 15.64
CA LEU A 225 -3.04 -6.93 15.84
C LEU A 225 -1.84 -7.75 15.36
N GLY A 226 -1.83 -9.05 15.59
CA GLY A 226 -0.80 -9.96 15.09
C GLY A 226 -0.74 -9.97 13.55
N THR A 227 -1.87 -10.04 12.89
CA THR A 227 -1.97 -9.99 11.42
C THR A 227 -1.49 -8.63 10.87
N MET A 228 -1.89 -7.53 11.50
CA MET A 228 -1.45 -6.19 11.09
C MET A 228 0.04 -5.95 11.29
N SER A 229 0.66 -6.66 12.22
CA SER A 229 2.11 -6.58 12.50
C SER A 229 2.96 -7.42 11.56
N GLN A 230 2.37 -8.23 10.68
CA GLN A 230 3.10 -8.93 9.62
C GLN A 230 3.52 -7.94 8.52
N PRO A 231 4.55 -8.25 7.71
CA PRO A 231 5.00 -7.37 6.64
C PRO A 231 3.89 -6.84 5.76
N ASP A 232 2.92 -7.69 5.41
CA ASP A 232 1.76 -7.36 4.58
C ASP A 232 0.78 -6.37 5.24
N GLY A 233 0.70 -6.35 6.57
CA GLY A 233 -0.18 -5.49 7.35
C GLY A 233 0.45 -4.16 7.76
N MET A 234 1.79 -4.07 7.71
CA MET A 234 2.55 -2.94 8.27
C MET A 234 2.23 -1.60 7.64
N SER A 235 2.00 -1.55 6.33
CA SER A 235 1.63 -0.30 5.65
C SER A 235 0.31 0.24 6.20
N MET A 236 -0.69 -0.62 6.32
CA MET A 236 -2.00 -0.28 6.87
C MET A 236 -1.89 0.14 8.34
N LEU A 237 -1.12 -0.58 9.14
CA LEU A 237 -0.87 -0.24 10.54
C LEU A 237 -0.26 1.16 10.68
N ARG A 238 0.73 1.51 9.86
CA ARG A 238 1.33 2.85 9.80
C ARG A 238 0.30 3.93 9.43
N THR A 239 -0.55 3.65 8.44
CA THR A 239 -1.61 4.58 7.99
C THR A 239 -2.60 4.88 9.11
N PHE A 240 -3.08 3.89 9.86
CA PHE A 240 -3.97 4.12 11.00
C PHE A 240 -3.29 4.91 12.12
N VAL A 241 -2.06 4.54 12.47
CA VAL A 241 -1.29 5.24 13.51
C VAL A 241 -1.04 6.69 13.13
N ALA A 242 -0.65 6.96 11.88
CA ALA A 242 -0.37 8.30 11.37
C ALA A 242 -1.61 9.21 11.40
N ASN A 243 -2.79 8.64 11.16
CA ASN A 243 -4.06 9.36 11.20
C ASN A 243 -4.67 9.44 12.61
N GLY A 244 -4.04 8.85 13.63
CA GLY A 244 -4.64 8.74 14.96
C GLY A 244 -5.99 8.03 14.94
N CYS A 245 -6.13 7.04 14.06
CA CYS A 245 -7.39 6.36 13.78
C CYS A 245 -7.43 5.01 14.51
N ALA A 246 -8.47 4.78 15.32
CA ALA A 246 -8.74 3.51 15.96
C ALA A 246 -9.47 2.55 14.99
N LEU A 247 -9.59 1.27 15.40
CA LEU A 247 -10.34 0.28 14.64
C LEU A 247 -11.48 -0.28 15.48
N ARG A 248 -12.63 -0.46 14.86
CA ARG A 248 -13.80 -1.11 15.46
C ARG A 248 -14.28 -2.24 14.57
N TYR A 249 -14.44 -3.41 15.13
CA TYR A 249 -15.02 -4.57 14.47
C TYR A 249 -16.32 -4.89 15.21
N VAL A 250 -17.44 -4.59 14.57
CA VAL A 250 -18.80 -4.80 15.12
C VAL A 250 -19.36 -6.08 14.53
N TYR A 251 -19.80 -6.97 15.38
CA TYR A 251 -20.38 -8.26 15.01
C TYR A 251 -21.84 -8.27 15.41
N ASN A 252 -22.74 -8.48 14.45
CA ASN A 252 -24.19 -8.56 14.67
C ASN A 252 -24.67 -9.98 14.38
N GLY A 253 -25.27 -10.64 15.38
CA GLY A 253 -25.90 -11.94 15.19
C GLY A 253 -27.15 -11.82 14.33
N THR A 254 -27.19 -12.56 13.21
CA THR A 254 -28.28 -12.46 12.22
C THR A 254 -29.62 -13.00 12.77
N SER A 255 -29.62 -13.94 13.73
CA SER A 255 -30.79 -14.56 14.29
C SER A 255 -31.26 -13.92 15.60
N THR A 256 -30.30 -13.57 16.47
CA THR A 256 -30.61 -13.05 17.82
C THR A 256 -30.57 -11.53 17.91
N GLY A 257 -29.92 -10.86 16.93
CA GLY A 257 -29.63 -9.44 16.98
C GLY A 257 -28.60 -9.08 18.07
N LYS A 258 -27.95 -10.06 18.70
CA LYS A 258 -26.87 -9.80 19.67
C LYS A 258 -25.72 -9.09 18.98
N ARG A 259 -25.19 -8.07 19.67
CA ARG A 259 -24.07 -7.27 19.18
C ARG A 259 -22.89 -7.39 20.12
N CYS A 260 -21.71 -7.62 19.57
CA CYS A 260 -20.44 -7.47 20.28
C CYS A 260 -19.44 -6.65 19.45
N GLU A 261 -18.39 -6.15 20.10
CA GLU A 261 -17.46 -5.24 19.46
C GLU A 261 -16.04 -5.50 19.96
N VAL A 262 -15.08 -5.55 19.00
CA VAL A 262 -13.65 -5.45 19.29
C VAL A 262 -13.22 -4.01 19.02
N TYR A 263 -12.70 -3.35 20.03
CA TYR A 263 -12.14 -2.01 19.92
C TYR A 263 -10.63 -2.06 20.08
N ILE A 264 -9.91 -1.58 19.04
CA ILE A 264 -8.46 -1.47 19.00
C ILE A 264 -8.13 0.01 19.03
N THR A 265 -7.59 0.47 20.12
CA THR A 265 -7.23 1.88 20.29
C THR A 265 -6.02 2.27 19.48
N THR A 266 -5.84 3.56 19.23
CA THR A 266 -4.61 4.08 18.60
C THR A 266 -3.35 3.69 19.38
N ASP A 267 -3.43 3.55 20.69
CA ASP A 267 -2.29 3.15 21.53
C ASP A 267 -1.96 1.65 21.35
N ASP A 268 -2.97 0.79 21.21
CA ASP A 268 -2.77 -0.62 20.82
C ASP A 268 -2.02 -0.71 19.47
N LEU A 269 -2.45 0.09 18.49
CA LEU A 269 -1.82 0.12 17.16
C LEU A 269 -0.37 0.65 17.22
N ARG A 270 -0.11 1.70 18.01
CA ARG A 270 1.25 2.22 18.24
C ARG A 270 2.14 1.18 18.91
N GLN A 271 1.60 0.43 19.86
CA GLN A 271 2.35 -0.64 20.53
C GLN A 271 2.68 -1.78 19.56
N ALA A 272 1.71 -2.19 18.73
CA ALA A 272 1.92 -3.20 17.69
C ALA A 272 3.01 -2.77 16.70
N LEU A 273 3.00 -1.50 16.27
CA LEU A 273 4.00 -0.94 15.37
C LEU A 273 5.41 -0.94 16.00
N ARG A 274 5.54 -0.57 17.28
CA ARG A 274 6.84 -0.61 17.99
C ARG A 274 7.38 -2.04 18.11
N ASN A 275 6.51 -2.99 18.42
CA ASN A 275 6.90 -4.39 18.57
C ASN A 275 7.39 -4.99 17.25
N ALA A 276 6.72 -4.69 16.14
CA ALA A 276 7.12 -5.14 14.82
C ALA A 276 8.47 -4.54 14.40
N GLY A 277 8.70 -3.23 14.58
CA GLY A 277 9.98 -2.58 14.28
C GLY A 277 11.16 -3.09 15.14
N SER A 278 10.90 -3.50 16.39
CA SER A 278 11.94 -4.10 17.24
C SER A 278 12.37 -5.49 16.74
N THR A 279 11.51 -6.20 16.04
CA THR A 279 11.81 -7.54 15.50
C THR A 279 12.68 -7.46 14.24
N GLU A 280 12.60 -6.37 13.48
CA GLU A 280 13.45 -6.14 12.29
C GLU A 280 14.90 -5.79 12.65
N LEU A 281 15.13 -5.22 13.84
CA LEU A 281 16.47 -4.85 14.32
C LEU A 281 17.25 -6.02 14.96
N THR A 282 16.62 -7.18 15.16
CA THR A 282 17.20 -8.36 15.81
C THR A 282 17.47 -9.53 14.87
N LYS A 283 17.29 -9.37 13.57
CA LYS A 283 17.66 -10.30 12.51
C LYS A 283 18.76 -9.74 11.63
#